data_6b6d357f17fccd9bab925210bcd21774
#
_entry.id   6b6d357f17fccd9bab925210bcd21774
#
_cell.length_a   1.000
_cell.length_b   1.000
_cell.length_c   1.000
_cell.angle_alpha   90.00
_cell.angle_beta   90.00
_cell.angle_gamma   90.00
#
_symmetry.space_group_name_H-M   'P 1'
#
loop_
_entity.id
_entity.type
_entity.pdbx_description
1 polymer ?
#
loop_
_entity_poly.entity_id
_entity_poly.type
_entity_poly.pdbx_seq_one_letter_code
_entity_poly.pdbx_strand_id
1 'polypeptide(L)'
;TRYDIQAIHMDDYFYPYPISGEDFPDAEAFAKDSRGFNNIGDWRRDNVNMAIEAVHKTINSIKPNVEFGISPFGIWRNKANDPRGSETNGLQNYDQLYADILLWMEKGWIDYVVPQLYWEIGKKVADYKTLAYWWAQHASETCKVYIGMAPFHLGEEKGAAAWREGN
;
A
#
# COMPACT_ATOMS: atom_id res chain seq x y z
N THR A 1 15.05 15.43 -16.50
CA THR A 1 14.52 16.05 -15.28
C THR A 1 14.57 17.56 -15.35
N ARG A 2 13.45 18.20 -15.71
CA ARG A 2 13.34 19.65 -15.90
C ARG A 2 13.17 20.41 -14.56
N TYR A 3 12.78 19.72 -13.51
CA TYR A 3 12.33 20.34 -12.27
C TYR A 3 13.22 19.92 -11.11
N ASP A 4 13.37 20.83 -10.15
CA ASP A 4 14.01 20.55 -8.87
C ASP A 4 12.94 20.01 -7.91
N ILE A 5 12.87 18.68 -7.81
CA ILE A 5 11.92 17.95 -6.97
C ILE A 5 12.68 17.16 -5.91
N GLN A 6 12.10 17.01 -4.74
CA GLN A 6 12.66 16.26 -3.63
C GLN A 6 12.23 14.80 -3.63
N ALA A 7 11.05 14.50 -4.17
CA ALA A 7 10.52 13.14 -4.19
C ALA A 7 9.65 12.88 -5.43
N ILE A 8 9.53 11.60 -5.76
CA ILE A 8 8.49 11.04 -6.63
C ILE A 8 7.55 10.22 -5.76
N HIS A 9 6.25 10.43 -5.90
CA HIS A 9 5.22 9.79 -5.10
C HIS A 9 4.22 9.06 -5.99
N MET A 10 3.90 7.81 -5.66
CA MET A 10 2.87 7.02 -6.33
C MET A 10 1.72 6.70 -5.38
N ASP A 11 0.52 6.65 -5.92
CA ASP A 11 -0.69 6.25 -5.22
C ASP A 11 -0.85 4.71 -5.22
N ASP A 12 -1.96 4.17 -4.72
CA ASP A 12 -2.25 2.75 -4.50
C ASP A 12 -2.74 1.98 -5.75
N TYR A 13 -2.61 2.54 -6.92
CA TYR A 13 -3.09 1.95 -8.18
C TYR A 13 -2.10 0.93 -8.76
N PHE A 14 -2.06 -0.26 -8.14
CA PHE A 14 -1.28 -1.41 -8.62
C PHE A 14 -2.14 -2.32 -9.50
N TYR A 15 -2.73 -3.37 -8.92
CA TYR A 15 -3.89 -4.02 -9.56
C TYR A 15 -5.17 -3.28 -9.16
N PRO A 16 -6.22 -3.31 -10.00
CA PRO A 16 -7.48 -2.64 -9.67
C PRO A 16 -8.13 -3.26 -8.44
N TYR A 17 -8.93 -2.46 -7.75
CA TYR A 17 -9.76 -2.95 -6.65
C TYR A 17 -10.66 -4.08 -7.13
N PRO A 18 -10.83 -5.18 -6.36
CA PRO A 18 -11.60 -6.32 -6.78
C PRO A 18 -13.08 -5.96 -6.96
N ILE A 19 -13.65 -6.41 -8.08
CA ILE A 19 -15.07 -6.32 -8.37
C ILE A 19 -15.69 -7.70 -8.15
N SER A 20 -16.79 -7.76 -7.39
CA SER A 20 -17.44 -9.05 -7.08
C SER A 20 -17.88 -9.77 -8.36
N GLY A 21 -17.41 -11.01 -8.54
CA GLY A 21 -17.73 -11.84 -9.70
C GLY A 21 -16.86 -11.57 -10.93
N GLU A 22 -15.91 -10.64 -10.86
CA GLU A 22 -14.97 -10.35 -11.95
C GLU A 22 -13.53 -10.63 -11.52
N ASP A 23 -12.75 -11.29 -12.37
CA ASP A 23 -11.29 -11.42 -12.18
C ASP A 23 -10.57 -10.51 -13.17
N PHE A 24 -9.35 -10.10 -12.83
CA PHE A 24 -8.52 -9.30 -13.74
C PHE A 24 -8.13 -10.17 -14.95
N PRO A 25 -8.25 -9.68 -16.20
CA PRO A 25 -8.15 -10.50 -17.40
C PRO A 25 -6.69 -10.78 -17.83
N ASP A 26 -5.87 -11.32 -16.93
CA ASP A 26 -4.46 -11.66 -17.17
C ASP A 26 -4.14 -13.17 -17.15
N ALA A 27 -5.18 -14.02 -17.08
CA ALA A 27 -5.01 -15.48 -17.03
C ALA A 27 -4.23 -16.04 -18.24
N GLU A 28 -4.45 -15.50 -19.45
CA GLU A 28 -3.72 -15.88 -20.64
C GLU A 28 -2.24 -15.47 -20.58
N ALA A 29 -1.95 -14.29 -20.02
CA ALA A 29 -0.58 -13.82 -19.84
C ALA A 29 0.17 -14.70 -18.83
N PHE A 30 -0.48 -15.07 -17.72
CA PHE A 30 0.05 -16.00 -16.74
C PHE A 30 0.31 -17.40 -17.35
N ALA A 31 -0.64 -17.92 -18.12
CA ALA A 31 -0.49 -19.22 -18.79
C ALA A 31 0.65 -19.23 -19.81
N LYS A 32 0.90 -18.10 -20.49
CA LYS A 32 1.96 -17.96 -21.49
C LYS A 32 3.35 -17.87 -20.85
N ASP A 33 3.47 -17.15 -19.74
CA ASP A 33 4.74 -16.98 -19.03
C ASP A 33 4.49 -16.81 -17.52
N SER A 34 4.39 -17.93 -16.81
CA SER A 34 4.24 -17.94 -15.35
C SER A 34 5.52 -17.60 -14.60
N ARG A 35 6.67 -17.50 -15.27
CA ARG A 35 8.00 -17.33 -14.64
C ARG A 35 8.28 -18.33 -13.50
N GLY A 36 7.66 -19.50 -13.55
CA GLY A 36 7.81 -20.55 -12.53
C GLY A 36 6.89 -20.42 -11.31
N PHE A 37 6.02 -19.42 -11.27
CA PHE A 37 5.00 -19.32 -10.21
C PHE A 37 3.90 -20.37 -10.40
N ASN A 38 3.46 -20.96 -9.28
CA ASN A 38 2.42 -21.97 -9.27
C ASN A 38 1.00 -21.39 -9.14
N ASN A 39 0.89 -20.13 -8.74
CA ASN A 39 -0.39 -19.43 -8.64
C ASN A 39 -0.29 -17.99 -9.17
N ILE A 40 -1.42 -17.52 -9.69
CA ILE A 40 -1.51 -16.22 -10.34
C ILE A 40 -1.32 -15.06 -9.36
N GLY A 41 -1.67 -15.22 -8.07
CA GLY A 41 -1.51 -14.17 -7.07
C GLY A 41 -0.04 -13.85 -6.79
N ASP A 42 0.82 -14.87 -6.69
CA ASP A 42 2.27 -14.67 -6.53
C ASP A 42 2.89 -14.04 -7.77
N TRP A 43 2.46 -14.48 -8.96
CA TRP A 43 2.88 -13.90 -10.22
C TRP A 43 2.46 -12.43 -10.37
N ARG A 44 1.24 -12.06 -9.95
CA ARG A 44 0.77 -10.68 -9.93
C ARG A 44 1.60 -9.81 -8.99
N ARG A 45 1.91 -10.32 -7.78
CA ARG A 45 2.80 -9.60 -6.84
C ARG A 45 4.20 -9.40 -7.42
N ASP A 46 4.73 -10.41 -8.09
CA ASP A 46 6.02 -10.30 -8.76
C ASP A 46 6.01 -9.25 -9.89
N ASN A 47 4.91 -9.15 -10.65
CA ASN A 47 4.74 -8.10 -11.66
C ASN A 47 4.85 -6.69 -11.03
N VAL A 48 4.18 -6.48 -9.90
CA VAL A 48 4.22 -5.20 -9.18
C VAL A 48 5.61 -4.97 -8.59
N ASN A 49 6.21 -5.99 -7.97
CA ASN A 49 7.57 -5.91 -7.41
C ASN A 49 8.60 -5.50 -8.46
N MET A 50 8.56 -6.13 -9.65
CA MET A 50 9.45 -5.76 -10.76
C MET A 50 9.24 -4.30 -11.21
N ALA A 51 7.99 -3.82 -11.25
CA ALA A 51 7.70 -2.44 -11.63
C ALA A 51 8.25 -1.45 -10.59
N ILE A 52 8.05 -1.70 -9.30
CA ILE A 52 8.56 -0.85 -8.21
C ILE A 52 10.09 -0.84 -8.21
N GLU A 53 10.72 -2.00 -8.32
CA GLU A 53 12.19 -2.08 -8.41
C GLU A 53 12.74 -1.32 -9.62
N ALA A 54 12.09 -1.44 -10.78
CA ALA A 54 12.50 -0.73 -11.99
C ALA A 54 12.38 0.80 -11.84
N VAL A 55 11.30 1.29 -11.22
CA VAL A 55 11.11 2.72 -10.92
C VAL A 55 12.21 3.20 -9.96
N HIS A 56 12.46 2.50 -8.86
CA HIS A 56 13.53 2.79 -7.92
C HIS A 56 14.90 2.90 -8.62
N LYS A 57 15.29 1.88 -9.39
CA LYS A 57 16.56 1.88 -10.14
C LYS A 57 16.66 3.05 -11.12
N THR A 58 15.54 3.38 -11.79
CA THR A 58 15.49 4.48 -12.74
C THR A 58 15.68 5.83 -12.05
N ILE A 59 14.99 6.07 -10.93
CA ILE A 59 15.14 7.30 -10.14
C ILE A 59 16.59 7.46 -9.69
N ASN A 60 17.14 6.42 -9.06
CA ASN A 60 18.51 6.45 -8.54
C ASN A 60 19.57 6.66 -9.63
N SER A 61 19.35 6.14 -10.84
CA SER A 61 20.28 6.32 -11.95
C SER A 61 20.29 7.75 -12.51
N ILE A 62 19.19 8.49 -12.36
CA ILE A 62 19.01 9.84 -12.92
C ILE A 62 19.23 10.93 -11.87
N LYS A 63 18.65 10.76 -10.67
CA LYS A 63 18.71 11.69 -9.54
C LYS A 63 18.77 10.93 -8.20
N PRO A 64 19.95 10.50 -7.75
CA PRO A 64 20.11 9.66 -6.55
C PRO A 64 19.64 10.32 -5.24
N ASN A 65 19.44 11.63 -5.23
CA ASN A 65 18.97 12.38 -4.06
C ASN A 65 17.44 12.58 -4.05
N VAL A 66 16.71 12.06 -5.05
CA VAL A 66 15.24 12.16 -5.10
C VAL A 66 14.64 10.95 -4.42
N GLU A 67 13.87 11.17 -3.35
CA GLU A 67 13.18 10.10 -2.62
C GLU A 67 12.07 9.48 -3.47
N PHE A 68 11.83 8.20 -3.30
CA PHE A 68 10.71 7.50 -3.91
C PHE A 68 9.76 6.99 -2.82
N GLY A 69 8.51 7.42 -2.85
CA GLY A 69 7.50 7.04 -1.88
C GLY A 69 6.20 6.55 -2.48
N ILE A 70 5.45 5.81 -1.68
CA ILE A 70 4.18 5.20 -2.07
C ILE A 70 3.11 5.47 -1.01
N SER A 71 1.90 5.78 -1.46
CA SER A 71 0.70 5.90 -0.62
C SER A 71 -0.21 4.68 -0.83
N PRO A 72 0.05 3.54 -0.16
CA PRO A 72 -0.73 2.34 -0.36
C PRO A 72 -2.05 2.39 0.39
N PHE A 73 -2.98 1.49 0.07
CA PHE A 73 -4.14 1.21 0.90
C PHE A 73 -3.72 0.91 2.36
N GLY A 74 -4.53 1.29 3.34
CA GLY A 74 -4.12 1.31 4.74
C GLY A 74 -3.83 -0.04 5.40
N ILE A 75 -4.31 -1.16 4.85
CA ILE A 75 -4.11 -2.51 5.40
C ILE A 75 -3.15 -3.29 4.51
N TRP A 76 -1.98 -3.67 5.02
CA TRP A 76 -1.10 -4.59 4.30
C TRP A 76 -1.70 -5.99 4.24
N ARG A 77 -1.94 -6.63 5.39
CA ARG A 77 -2.68 -7.89 5.57
C ARG A 77 -3.41 -7.88 6.91
N ASN A 78 -4.53 -8.60 6.96
CA ASN A 78 -5.21 -8.88 8.22
C ASN A 78 -4.43 -9.95 9.00
N LYS A 79 -4.38 -9.85 10.32
CA LYS A 79 -3.68 -10.81 11.19
C LYS A 79 -4.20 -12.24 11.06
N ALA A 80 -5.48 -12.40 10.71
CA ALA A 80 -6.07 -13.71 10.43
C ALA A 80 -5.45 -14.41 9.21
N ASN A 81 -4.86 -13.65 8.28
CA ASN A 81 -4.23 -14.16 7.05
C ASN A 81 -2.70 -14.28 7.18
N ASP A 82 -2.07 -13.44 8.02
CA ASP A 82 -0.64 -13.47 8.28
C ASP A 82 -0.37 -12.98 9.71
N PRO A 83 0.37 -13.69 10.56
CA PRO A 83 0.64 -13.28 11.94
C PRO A 83 1.36 -11.93 12.06
N ARG A 84 2.04 -11.45 11.00
CA ARG A 84 2.63 -10.10 10.92
C ARG A 84 1.60 -9.03 10.60
N GLY A 85 0.40 -9.40 10.16
CA GLY A 85 -0.66 -8.48 9.77
C GLY A 85 -1.23 -7.70 10.94
N SER A 86 -2.04 -6.67 10.61
CA SER A 86 -2.73 -5.84 11.59
C SER A 86 -4.01 -6.49 12.11
N GLU A 87 -4.44 -6.11 13.31
CA GLU A 87 -5.74 -6.53 13.91
C GLU A 87 -6.92 -5.84 13.18
N THR A 88 -7.10 -6.23 11.93
CA THR A 88 -8.11 -5.69 11.01
C THR A 88 -8.87 -6.79 10.30
N ASN A 89 -9.96 -6.43 9.61
CA ASN A 89 -10.75 -7.34 8.78
C ASN A 89 -11.29 -6.59 7.56
N GLY A 90 -10.39 -6.04 6.75
CA GLY A 90 -10.72 -5.28 5.55
C GLY A 90 -9.99 -5.81 4.31
N LEU A 91 -10.13 -5.08 3.20
CA LEU A 91 -9.37 -5.31 1.98
C LEU A 91 -7.86 -5.19 2.28
N GLN A 92 -7.05 -5.97 1.60
CA GLN A 92 -5.62 -6.13 1.88
C GLN A 92 -4.77 -5.81 0.65
N ASN A 93 -3.70 -5.04 0.83
CA ASN A 93 -2.73 -4.77 -0.23
C ASN A 93 -2.17 -6.07 -0.83
N TYR A 94 -1.64 -6.95 0.04
CA TYR A 94 -0.91 -8.13 -0.37
C TYR A 94 -1.77 -9.13 -1.16
N ASP A 95 -2.98 -9.42 -0.65
CA ASP A 95 -3.82 -10.49 -1.20
C ASP A 95 -4.73 -10.04 -2.34
N GLN A 96 -5.15 -8.76 -2.35
CA GLN A 96 -6.19 -8.28 -3.25
C GLN A 96 -5.72 -7.21 -4.23
N LEU A 97 -4.72 -6.41 -3.86
CA LEU A 97 -4.08 -5.43 -4.74
C LEU A 97 -2.70 -5.89 -5.23
N TYR A 98 -2.27 -7.07 -4.77
CA TYR A 98 -1.00 -7.71 -5.13
C TYR A 98 0.22 -6.81 -4.88
N ALA A 99 0.17 -6.01 -3.83
CA ALA A 99 1.20 -5.05 -3.45
C ALA A 99 1.88 -5.49 -2.14
N ASP A 100 3.16 -5.84 -2.21
CA ASP A 100 3.94 -6.27 -1.04
C ASP A 100 4.79 -5.12 -0.50
N ILE A 101 4.13 -4.18 0.18
CA ILE A 101 4.75 -2.96 0.69
C ILE A 101 5.91 -3.29 1.67
N LEU A 102 5.73 -4.30 2.53
CA LEU A 102 6.78 -4.67 3.48
C LEU A 102 8.04 -5.18 2.77
N LEU A 103 7.90 -5.93 1.69
CA LEU A 103 9.03 -6.34 0.87
C LEU A 103 9.77 -5.11 0.28
N TRP A 104 9.03 -4.13 -0.24
CA TRP A 104 9.65 -2.94 -0.83
C TRP A 104 10.40 -2.11 0.20
N MET A 105 9.86 -1.99 1.42
CA MET A 105 10.55 -1.36 2.55
C MET A 105 11.82 -2.13 2.94
N GLU A 106 11.73 -3.47 3.07
CA GLU A 106 12.86 -4.35 3.41
C GLU A 106 13.98 -4.29 2.37
N LYS A 107 13.62 -4.25 1.08
CA LYS A 107 14.57 -4.16 -0.04
C LYS A 107 15.15 -2.76 -0.24
N GLY A 108 14.64 -1.75 0.46
CA GLY A 108 15.03 -0.36 0.26
C GLY A 108 14.65 0.16 -1.13
N TRP A 109 13.57 -0.34 -1.72
CA TRP A 109 13.08 0.14 -3.02
C TRP A 109 12.24 1.41 -2.88
N ILE A 110 11.78 1.71 -1.67
CA ILE A 110 11.06 2.95 -1.35
C ILE A 110 11.69 3.61 -0.12
N ASP A 111 11.78 4.93 -0.13
CA ASP A 111 12.38 5.74 0.93
C ASP A 111 11.35 6.13 2.00
N TYR A 112 10.07 6.16 1.62
CA TYR A 112 8.98 6.41 2.54
C TYR A 112 7.67 5.79 2.08
N VAL A 113 6.76 5.58 3.04
CA VAL A 113 5.40 5.09 2.81
C VAL A 113 4.38 5.98 3.50
N VAL A 114 3.23 6.20 2.85
CA VAL A 114 2.13 7.04 3.34
C VAL A 114 0.83 6.24 3.29
N PRO A 115 0.64 5.21 4.15
CA PRO A 115 -0.57 4.40 4.12
C PRO A 115 -1.82 5.23 4.35
N GLN A 116 -2.86 4.98 3.56
CA GLN A 116 -4.12 5.71 3.56
C GLN A 116 -5.02 5.22 4.70
N LEU A 117 -4.92 5.84 5.88
CA LEU A 117 -5.73 5.52 7.05
C LEU A 117 -6.96 6.44 7.12
N TYR A 118 -7.87 6.28 6.17
CA TYR A 118 -9.04 7.14 5.98
C TYR A 118 -10.26 6.69 6.80
N TRP A 119 -10.02 6.08 7.95
CA TRP A 119 -11.05 5.58 8.86
C TRP A 119 -10.97 6.29 10.21
N GLU A 120 -12.10 6.31 10.89
CA GLU A 120 -12.20 6.82 12.25
C GLU A 120 -11.58 5.87 13.29
N ILE A 121 -11.25 6.42 14.46
CA ILE A 121 -10.89 5.63 15.63
C ILE A 121 -12.12 4.83 16.07
N GLY A 122 -11.94 3.53 16.32
CA GLY A 122 -13.01 2.61 16.71
C GLY A 122 -13.72 1.91 15.55
N LYS A 123 -13.27 2.11 14.31
CA LYS A 123 -13.77 1.35 13.14
C LYS A 123 -13.41 -0.12 13.27
N LYS A 124 -14.41 -1.00 13.50
CA LYS A 124 -14.17 -2.43 13.80
C LYS A 124 -13.31 -3.17 12.77
N VAL A 125 -13.43 -2.82 11.48
CA VAL A 125 -12.74 -3.53 10.40
C VAL A 125 -11.38 -2.92 10.05
N ALA A 126 -11.15 -1.64 10.42
CA ALA A 126 -9.96 -0.87 10.05
C ALA A 126 -9.78 0.31 11.00
N ASP A 127 -9.54 0.05 12.28
CA ASP A 127 -9.36 1.10 13.28
C ASP A 127 -8.10 1.92 13.00
N TYR A 128 -8.25 3.25 12.90
CA TYR A 128 -7.17 4.18 12.64
C TYR A 128 -6.01 4.00 13.62
N LYS A 129 -6.30 3.95 14.92
CA LYS A 129 -5.27 3.84 15.96
C LYS A 129 -4.47 2.55 15.83
N THR A 130 -5.16 1.43 15.64
CA THR A 130 -4.55 0.11 15.44
C THR A 130 -3.61 0.13 14.23
N LEU A 131 -4.06 0.67 13.12
CA LEU A 131 -3.27 0.75 11.89
C LEU A 131 -2.10 1.72 12.01
N ALA A 132 -2.29 2.90 12.62
CA ALA A 132 -1.22 3.86 12.83
C ALA A 132 -0.08 3.27 13.67
N TYR A 133 -0.40 2.55 14.75
CA TYR A 133 0.60 1.84 15.55
C TYR A 133 1.27 0.70 14.77
N TRP A 134 0.49 -0.07 14.01
CA TRP A 134 1.05 -1.16 13.21
C TRP A 134 2.06 -0.64 12.18
N TRP A 135 1.72 0.40 11.44
CA TRP A 135 2.63 1.00 10.47
C TRP A 135 3.86 1.64 11.13
N ALA A 136 3.69 2.32 12.27
CA ALA A 136 4.79 2.93 13.00
C ALA A 136 5.85 1.89 13.44
N GLN A 137 5.44 0.65 13.75
CA GLN A 137 6.35 -0.43 14.10
C GLN A 137 7.20 -0.93 12.92
N HIS A 138 6.80 -0.62 11.67
CA HIS A 138 7.53 -1.00 10.47
C HIS A 138 8.43 0.12 9.93
N ALA A 139 8.41 1.31 10.55
CA ALA A 139 9.33 2.38 10.21
C ALA A 139 10.79 1.96 10.50
N SER A 140 11.71 2.34 9.63
CA SER A 140 13.13 2.03 9.75
C SER A 140 13.98 3.26 9.40
N GLU A 141 15.29 3.17 9.58
CA GLU A 141 16.21 4.22 9.15
C GLU A 141 16.21 4.42 7.62
N THR A 142 15.87 3.37 6.87
CA THR A 142 15.88 3.38 5.40
C THR A 142 14.50 3.64 4.80
N CYS A 143 13.40 3.51 5.55
CA CYS A 143 12.06 3.79 5.07
C CYS A 143 11.21 4.49 6.14
N LYS A 144 10.89 5.74 5.91
CA LYS A 144 10.05 6.57 6.79
C LYS A 144 8.57 6.19 6.63
N VAL A 145 7.82 6.28 7.71
CA VAL A 145 6.36 6.11 7.69
C VAL A 145 5.68 7.44 8.02
N TYR A 146 4.88 7.93 7.11
CA TYR A 146 3.96 9.03 7.30
C TYR A 146 2.53 8.48 7.26
N ILE A 147 1.58 9.12 7.91
CA ILE A 147 0.19 8.63 7.92
C ILE A 147 -0.68 9.52 7.02
N GLY A 148 -1.26 8.92 5.99
CA GLY A 148 -2.29 9.54 5.18
C GLY A 148 -3.61 9.61 5.94
N MET A 149 -4.16 10.82 6.12
CA MET A 149 -5.40 11.07 6.84
C MET A 149 -6.46 11.69 5.95
N ALA A 150 -7.72 11.59 6.34
CA ALA A 150 -8.87 12.14 5.65
C ALA A 150 -9.57 13.26 6.45
N PRO A 151 -8.92 14.39 6.73
CA PRO A 151 -9.50 15.45 7.56
C PRO A 151 -10.75 16.11 6.95
N PHE A 152 -11.00 15.89 5.65
CA PHE A 152 -12.22 16.37 5.00
C PHE A 152 -13.50 15.72 5.53
N HIS A 153 -13.39 14.57 6.23
CA HIS A 153 -14.54 13.94 6.91
C HIS A 153 -14.94 14.63 8.21
N LEU A 154 -14.07 15.48 8.77
CA LEU A 154 -14.38 16.19 10.02
C LEU A 154 -15.58 17.12 9.82
N GLY A 155 -16.62 16.95 10.64
CA GLY A 155 -17.85 17.73 10.57
C GLY A 155 -18.86 17.26 9.52
N GLU A 156 -18.64 16.15 8.84
CA GLU A 156 -19.64 15.57 7.91
C GLU A 156 -20.91 15.15 8.65
N GLU A 157 -22.05 15.75 8.32
CA GLU A 157 -23.34 15.47 8.97
C GLU A 157 -23.78 13.99 8.82
N LYS A 158 -23.43 13.34 7.70
CA LYS A 158 -23.77 11.95 7.38
C LYS A 158 -22.66 10.95 7.68
N GLY A 159 -21.51 11.41 8.17
CA GLY A 159 -20.36 10.58 8.49
C GLY A 159 -20.56 9.75 9.77
N ALA A 160 -19.58 8.92 10.11
CA ALA A 160 -19.51 8.24 11.40
C ALA A 160 -19.55 9.24 12.56
N ALA A 161 -20.04 8.80 13.74
CA ALA A 161 -20.14 9.68 14.91
C ALA A 161 -18.80 10.33 15.25
N ALA A 162 -17.70 9.57 15.18
CA ALA A 162 -16.35 10.07 15.41
C ALA A 162 -15.98 11.28 14.52
N TRP A 163 -16.34 11.25 13.23
CA TRP A 163 -16.10 12.37 12.31
C TRP A 163 -16.93 13.61 12.64
N ARG A 164 -18.20 13.44 13.08
CA ARG A 164 -19.07 14.55 13.49
C ARG A 164 -18.60 15.22 14.77
N GLU A 165 -18.04 14.44 15.69
CA GLU A 165 -17.57 14.90 16.99
C GLU A 165 -16.12 15.40 16.98
N GLY A 166 -15.44 15.25 15.85
CA GLY A 166 -14.06 15.71 15.68
C GLY A 166 -13.00 14.82 16.35
N ASN A 167 -13.30 13.52 16.47
CA ASN A 167 -12.40 12.53 17.09
C ASN A 167 -11.64 11.70 16.09
#